data_88eb60af8095032eda98d98449b0d640
#
_entry.id   88eb60af8095032eda98d98449b0d640
#
_cell.length_a   1.000
_cell.length_b   1.000
_cell.length_c   1.000
_cell.angle_alpha   90.00
_cell.angle_beta   90.00
_cell.angle_gamma   90.00
#
_symmetry.space_group_name_H-M   'P 1'
#
loop_
_entity.id
_entity.type
_entity.pdbx_description
1 polymer ?
#
loop_
_entity_poly.entity_id
_entity_poly.type
_entity_poly.pdbx_seq_one_letter_code
_entity_poly.pdbx_strand_id
1 'polypeptide(L)'
;MSTHLQPSVPPGATSFQIEGITCASCVARVERAIRAVPGVVSANVNLATERATVTFSSRPDPRGVIAAVAKAGYATREETIELTIEGMTCASCVSRIEKALAVVPGVISAVVNLATEKAVVVVAGGAVTRSTLEATVRATGYAVVKPAASPASDVAEERRETELRHLRNALALAAVMTVPLFVMEMGSHYVPAIHDWIMLNIGMTNNLYIQFVLATVVLFGPGLRFFRKGIPNLVRLAPDMNSLVVLGTSAAWGYSVVSTFAPAVLPSGTSYVYYEAAAVIVTLILLGRYLEARAKGRTSQAIKRLVGLQPKTARVVRDGAALELPLEQVVVGDLIEIRPGDRVPVDGVVAAGESHIDESMISGEPLPVRKRVGDEVVGGTINRTGAFTFAATKVGADTVLAQIIRMVEAAQGSKLPIQALVDKVTAWFVPAVIGVAALTFVAW
;
A
#
# COMPACT_ATOMS: atom_id res chain seq x y z
N MET A 1 -18.10 -33.59 -12.93
CA MET A 1 -17.40 -32.57 -13.72
C MET A 1 -18.46 -31.71 -14.42
N SER A 2 -18.88 -30.63 -13.81
CA SER A 2 -19.82 -29.69 -14.42
C SER A 2 -19.10 -28.36 -14.53
N THR A 3 -18.57 -28.11 -15.72
CA THR A 3 -17.96 -26.83 -16.12
C THR A 3 -19.05 -25.78 -16.17
N HIS A 4 -19.17 -24.93 -15.16
CA HIS A 4 -19.98 -23.70 -15.25
C HIS A 4 -19.30 -22.77 -16.27
N LEU A 5 -19.80 -22.79 -17.52
CA LEU A 5 -19.58 -21.77 -18.51
C LEU A 5 -20.17 -20.45 -18.00
N GLN A 6 -19.34 -19.56 -17.48
CA GLN A 6 -19.73 -18.18 -17.24
C GLN A 6 -19.99 -17.53 -18.61
N PRO A 7 -21.15 -16.92 -18.85
CA PRO A 7 -21.40 -16.21 -20.10
C PRO A 7 -20.40 -15.05 -20.21
N SER A 8 -19.67 -15.00 -21.30
CA SER A 8 -18.73 -13.94 -21.64
C SER A 8 -19.50 -12.61 -21.76
N VAL A 9 -19.16 -11.64 -20.90
CA VAL A 9 -19.71 -10.29 -20.96
C VAL A 9 -19.17 -9.62 -22.23
N PRO A 10 -20.01 -9.03 -23.11
CA PRO A 10 -19.54 -8.34 -24.31
C PRO A 10 -18.56 -7.21 -23.96
N PRO A 11 -17.59 -6.89 -24.83
CA PRO A 11 -16.70 -5.76 -24.62
C PRO A 11 -17.51 -4.47 -24.50
N GLY A 12 -17.32 -3.71 -23.40
CA GLY A 12 -18.08 -2.49 -23.08
C GLY A 12 -19.32 -2.69 -22.21
N ALA A 13 -19.64 -3.92 -21.80
CA ALA A 13 -20.72 -4.20 -20.86
C ALA A 13 -20.18 -4.44 -19.44
N THR A 14 -20.89 -3.93 -18.44
CA THR A 14 -20.60 -4.15 -17.01
C THR A 14 -21.72 -4.99 -16.40
N SER A 15 -21.37 -5.95 -15.57
CA SER A 15 -22.33 -6.83 -14.90
C SER A 15 -22.46 -6.44 -13.43
N PHE A 16 -23.70 -6.38 -12.93
CA PHE A 16 -24.02 -6.06 -11.53
C PHE A 16 -24.85 -7.18 -10.94
N GLN A 17 -24.49 -7.66 -9.75
CA GLN A 17 -25.35 -8.55 -9.01
C GLN A 17 -26.33 -7.73 -8.18
N ILE A 18 -27.63 -8.05 -8.30
CA ILE A 18 -28.72 -7.29 -7.68
C ILE A 18 -29.47 -8.22 -6.75
N GLU A 19 -29.63 -7.83 -5.51
CA GLU A 19 -30.33 -8.61 -4.49
C GLU A 19 -31.81 -8.29 -4.43
N GLY A 20 -32.64 -9.30 -4.18
CA GLY A 20 -34.06 -9.14 -3.94
C GLY A 20 -34.94 -9.15 -5.19
N ILE A 21 -34.45 -9.59 -6.35
CA ILE A 21 -35.24 -9.77 -7.57
C ILE A 21 -35.93 -11.13 -7.52
N THR A 22 -37.28 -11.12 -7.30
CA THR A 22 -38.03 -12.38 -7.12
C THR A 22 -39.09 -12.60 -8.22
N CYS A 23 -39.32 -11.64 -9.14
CA CYS A 23 -40.38 -11.72 -10.12
C CYS A 23 -40.09 -10.90 -11.37
N ALA A 24 -40.82 -11.18 -12.47
CA ALA A 24 -40.66 -10.46 -13.75
C ALA A 24 -40.98 -8.97 -13.67
N SER A 25 -41.86 -8.54 -12.78
CA SER A 25 -42.16 -7.12 -12.56
C SER A 25 -41.01 -6.40 -11.84
N CYS A 26 -40.29 -7.11 -10.98
CA CYS A 26 -39.04 -6.64 -10.35
C CYS A 26 -37.96 -6.40 -11.40
N VAL A 27 -37.75 -7.36 -12.31
CA VAL A 27 -36.85 -7.25 -13.45
C VAL A 27 -37.15 -5.99 -14.26
N ALA A 28 -38.39 -5.82 -14.71
CA ALA A 28 -38.79 -4.68 -15.52
C ALA A 28 -38.61 -3.32 -14.81
N ARG A 29 -38.79 -3.28 -13.49
CA ARG A 29 -38.56 -2.07 -12.66
C ARG A 29 -37.11 -1.70 -12.60
N VAL A 30 -36.24 -2.68 -12.33
CA VAL A 30 -34.79 -2.49 -12.24
C VAL A 30 -34.22 -2.09 -13.62
N GLU A 31 -34.60 -2.78 -14.70
CA GLU A 31 -34.17 -2.43 -16.06
C GLU A 31 -34.55 -1.00 -16.43
N ARG A 32 -35.78 -0.57 -16.10
CA ARG A 32 -36.23 0.80 -16.35
C ARG A 32 -35.41 1.81 -15.57
N ALA A 33 -35.13 1.53 -14.31
CA ALA A 33 -34.28 2.39 -13.47
C ALA A 33 -32.86 2.52 -14.03
N ILE A 34 -32.25 1.42 -14.45
CA ILE A 34 -30.90 1.40 -15.03
C ILE A 34 -30.88 2.15 -16.39
N ARG A 35 -31.85 1.94 -17.25
CA ARG A 35 -31.97 2.65 -18.56
C ARG A 35 -32.14 4.15 -18.41
N ALA A 36 -32.64 4.63 -17.28
CA ALA A 36 -32.78 6.07 -17.01
C ALA A 36 -31.44 6.74 -16.63
N VAL A 37 -30.35 5.96 -16.38
CA VAL A 37 -29.01 6.50 -16.07
C VAL A 37 -28.41 7.06 -17.37
N PRO A 38 -27.88 8.30 -17.35
CA PRO A 38 -27.24 8.89 -18.52
C PRO A 38 -26.07 8.01 -19.03
N GLY A 39 -26.03 7.80 -20.35
CA GLY A 39 -24.98 6.99 -20.99
C GLY A 39 -25.25 5.49 -21.04
N VAL A 40 -26.35 4.99 -20.48
CA VAL A 40 -26.76 3.58 -20.62
C VAL A 40 -27.46 3.37 -21.95
N VAL A 41 -26.95 2.44 -22.76
CA VAL A 41 -27.54 2.03 -24.03
C VAL A 41 -28.54 0.90 -23.84
N SER A 42 -28.18 -0.09 -23.05
CA SER A 42 -29.04 -1.24 -22.77
C SER A 42 -28.84 -1.76 -21.36
N ALA A 43 -29.91 -2.29 -20.79
CA ALA A 43 -29.88 -3.00 -19.51
C ALA A 43 -30.74 -4.25 -19.66
N ASN A 44 -30.16 -5.38 -19.31
CA ASN A 44 -30.82 -6.69 -19.32
C ASN A 44 -30.60 -7.35 -17.95
N VAL A 45 -31.66 -7.71 -17.26
CA VAL A 45 -31.66 -8.33 -15.96
C VAL A 45 -32.14 -9.78 -16.06
N ASN A 46 -31.27 -10.69 -15.64
CA ASN A 46 -31.59 -12.11 -15.59
C ASN A 46 -32.09 -12.47 -14.19
N LEU A 47 -33.37 -12.92 -14.13
CA LEU A 47 -34.00 -13.30 -12.87
C LEU A 47 -33.36 -14.53 -12.21
N ALA A 48 -32.90 -15.50 -13.00
CA ALA A 48 -32.38 -16.76 -12.48
C ALA A 48 -30.98 -16.61 -11.86
N THR A 49 -30.19 -15.66 -12.38
CA THR A 49 -28.83 -15.38 -11.89
C THR A 49 -28.74 -14.11 -11.05
N GLU A 50 -29.86 -13.38 -10.90
CA GLU A 50 -29.92 -12.08 -10.21
C GLU A 50 -28.86 -11.07 -10.71
N ARG A 51 -28.54 -11.12 -12.03
CA ARG A 51 -27.52 -10.28 -12.65
C ARG A 51 -28.12 -9.32 -13.67
N ALA A 52 -27.72 -8.05 -13.58
CA ALA A 52 -27.96 -7.06 -14.61
C ALA A 52 -26.70 -6.89 -15.47
N THR A 53 -26.86 -6.99 -16.78
CA THR A 53 -25.81 -6.65 -17.76
C THR A 53 -26.16 -5.31 -18.37
N VAL A 54 -25.29 -4.32 -18.22
CA VAL A 54 -25.49 -2.93 -18.65
C VAL A 54 -24.43 -2.57 -19.67
N THR A 55 -24.87 -2.07 -20.83
CA THR A 55 -24.00 -1.55 -21.89
C THR A 55 -24.04 -0.02 -21.88
N PHE A 56 -22.89 0.61 -21.97
CA PHE A 56 -22.73 2.06 -21.96
C PHE A 56 -22.32 2.58 -23.34
N SER A 57 -22.81 3.76 -23.73
CA SER A 57 -22.40 4.46 -24.97
C SER A 57 -21.06 5.19 -24.83
N SER A 58 -20.64 5.46 -23.60
CA SER A 58 -19.41 6.15 -23.25
C SER A 58 -18.78 5.49 -22.03
N ARG A 59 -18.01 6.24 -21.24
CA ARG A 59 -17.38 5.73 -20.00
C ARG A 59 -18.45 5.15 -19.07
N PRO A 60 -18.28 3.89 -18.59
CA PRO A 60 -19.20 3.30 -17.63
C PRO A 60 -19.35 4.12 -16.34
N ASP A 61 -20.59 4.33 -15.88
CA ASP A 61 -20.89 4.93 -14.59
C ASP A 61 -21.53 3.89 -13.63
N PRO A 62 -20.75 3.06 -12.96
CA PRO A 62 -21.25 2.08 -12.01
C PRO A 62 -22.00 2.71 -10.83
N ARG A 63 -21.57 3.90 -10.37
CA ARG A 63 -22.20 4.59 -9.24
C ARG A 63 -23.61 5.07 -9.58
N GLY A 64 -23.79 5.61 -10.76
CA GLY A 64 -25.10 6.02 -11.26
C GLY A 64 -26.07 4.83 -11.36
N VAL A 65 -25.59 3.68 -11.84
CA VAL A 65 -26.39 2.44 -11.91
C VAL A 65 -26.76 1.95 -10.50
N ILE A 66 -25.82 1.88 -9.57
CA ILE A 66 -26.06 1.45 -8.19
C ILE A 66 -27.08 2.37 -7.50
N ALA A 67 -26.93 3.68 -7.66
CA ALA A 67 -27.87 4.65 -7.11
C ALA A 67 -29.28 4.50 -7.71
N ALA A 68 -29.40 4.23 -9.01
CA ALA A 68 -30.69 4.00 -9.68
C ALA A 68 -31.34 2.70 -9.18
N VAL A 69 -30.59 1.63 -9.00
CA VAL A 69 -31.07 0.36 -8.45
C VAL A 69 -31.55 0.54 -7.00
N ALA A 70 -30.77 1.25 -6.17
CA ALA A 70 -31.14 1.56 -4.79
C ALA A 70 -32.43 2.41 -4.72
N LYS A 71 -32.59 3.43 -5.60
CA LYS A 71 -33.78 4.22 -5.69
C LYS A 71 -35.00 3.41 -6.13
N ALA A 72 -34.81 2.35 -6.92
CA ALA A 72 -35.85 1.41 -7.30
C ALA A 72 -36.25 0.42 -6.16
N GLY A 73 -35.53 0.45 -5.00
CA GLY A 73 -35.82 -0.37 -3.84
C GLY A 73 -35.07 -1.71 -3.80
N TYR A 74 -33.96 -1.82 -4.54
CA TYR A 74 -33.15 -3.04 -4.61
C TYR A 74 -31.71 -2.74 -4.19
N ALA A 75 -30.99 -3.76 -3.69
CA ALA A 75 -29.58 -3.63 -3.35
C ALA A 75 -28.69 -4.22 -4.45
N THR A 76 -27.53 -3.63 -4.67
CA THR A 76 -26.45 -4.25 -5.46
C THR A 76 -25.44 -4.86 -4.53
N ARG A 77 -25.02 -6.09 -4.82
CA ARG A 77 -23.95 -6.74 -4.04
C ARG A 77 -22.63 -6.04 -4.33
N GLU A 78 -21.98 -5.60 -3.28
CA GLU A 78 -20.63 -5.06 -3.34
C GLU A 78 -19.63 -6.14 -2.92
N GLU A 79 -18.49 -6.18 -3.58
CA GLU A 79 -17.39 -7.08 -3.26
C GLU A 79 -16.14 -6.25 -2.97
N THR A 80 -15.45 -6.59 -1.89
CA THR A 80 -14.20 -5.92 -1.52
C THR A 80 -13.03 -6.80 -1.92
N ILE A 81 -12.13 -6.28 -2.75
CA ILE A 81 -10.91 -6.95 -3.20
C ILE A 81 -9.71 -6.21 -2.61
N GLU A 82 -8.92 -6.92 -1.80
CA GLU A 82 -7.65 -6.40 -1.27
C GLU A 82 -6.48 -6.82 -2.18
N LEU A 83 -5.62 -5.86 -2.53
CA LEU A 83 -4.39 -6.09 -3.27
C LEU A 83 -3.19 -5.63 -2.44
N THR A 84 -2.15 -6.44 -2.34
CA THR A 84 -0.87 -6.03 -1.76
C THR A 84 0.02 -5.47 -2.87
N ILE A 85 0.46 -4.21 -2.74
CA ILE A 85 1.15 -3.47 -3.79
C ILE A 85 2.54 -3.08 -3.31
N GLU A 86 3.58 -3.59 -3.97
CA GLU A 86 4.97 -3.28 -3.66
C GLU A 86 5.50 -2.08 -4.46
N GLY A 87 6.46 -1.38 -3.85
CA GLY A 87 7.21 -0.31 -4.50
C GLY A 87 6.60 1.07 -4.37
N MET A 88 5.52 1.23 -3.60
CA MET A 88 4.99 2.55 -3.22
C MET A 88 5.93 3.22 -2.23
N THR A 89 6.32 4.47 -2.50
CA THR A 89 7.28 5.19 -1.66
C THR A 89 6.82 6.58 -1.24
N CYS A 90 5.71 7.06 -1.78
CA CYS A 90 5.22 8.42 -1.52
C CYS A 90 3.72 8.52 -1.82
N ALA A 91 3.12 9.60 -1.37
CA ALA A 91 1.71 9.87 -1.54
C ALA A 91 1.29 10.02 -3.02
N SER A 92 2.19 10.52 -3.88
CA SER A 92 1.92 10.59 -5.33
C SER A 92 1.81 9.19 -5.98
N CYS A 93 2.53 8.19 -5.45
CA CYS A 93 2.39 6.78 -5.87
C CYS A 93 0.98 6.27 -5.54
N VAL A 94 0.50 6.54 -4.32
CA VAL A 94 -0.85 6.20 -3.86
C VAL A 94 -1.91 6.81 -4.78
N SER A 95 -1.84 8.15 -5.00
CA SER A 95 -2.81 8.85 -5.84
C SER A 95 -2.84 8.35 -7.28
N ARG A 96 -1.69 7.95 -7.83
CA ARG A 96 -1.58 7.36 -9.17
C ARG A 96 -2.32 6.03 -9.27
N ILE A 97 -2.10 5.14 -8.29
CA ILE A 97 -2.75 3.83 -8.25
C ILE A 97 -4.25 3.98 -8.04
N GLU A 98 -4.69 4.83 -7.10
CA GLU A 98 -6.10 5.10 -6.85
C GLU A 98 -6.81 5.62 -8.10
N LYS A 99 -6.20 6.58 -8.81
CA LYS A 99 -6.75 7.10 -10.08
C LYS A 99 -6.84 6.02 -11.14
N ALA A 100 -5.83 5.17 -11.28
CA ALA A 100 -5.84 4.08 -12.25
C ALA A 100 -6.92 3.04 -11.93
N LEU A 101 -7.06 2.66 -10.66
CA LEU A 101 -8.09 1.72 -10.22
C LEU A 101 -9.50 2.30 -10.35
N ALA A 102 -9.69 3.60 -10.04
CA ALA A 102 -10.98 4.27 -10.13
C ALA A 102 -11.53 4.40 -11.57
N VAL A 103 -10.65 4.25 -12.58
CA VAL A 103 -11.05 4.28 -14.01
C VAL A 103 -11.52 2.90 -14.49
N VAL A 104 -11.20 1.81 -13.78
CA VAL A 104 -11.60 0.45 -14.15
C VAL A 104 -13.13 0.34 -14.10
N PRO A 105 -13.79 -0.10 -15.19
CA PRO A 105 -15.24 -0.27 -15.20
C PRO A 105 -15.67 -1.29 -14.13
N GLY A 106 -16.64 -0.90 -13.28
CA GLY A 106 -17.14 -1.74 -12.19
C GLY A 106 -16.49 -1.44 -10.83
N VAL A 107 -15.46 -0.62 -10.75
CA VAL A 107 -14.89 -0.14 -9.48
C VAL A 107 -15.76 0.98 -8.91
N ILE A 108 -16.23 0.79 -7.68
CA ILE A 108 -17.02 1.78 -6.93
C ILE A 108 -16.11 2.73 -6.18
N SER A 109 -15.12 2.17 -5.46
CA SER A 109 -14.11 2.96 -4.78
C SER A 109 -12.78 2.19 -4.71
N ALA A 110 -11.69 2.93 -4.66
CA ALA A 110 -10.36 2.39 -4.46
C ALA A 110 -9.62 3.28 -3.46
N VAL A 111 -9.17 2.68 -2.37
CA VAL A 111 -8.39 3.34 -1.32
C VAL A 111 -7.07 2.61 -1.18
N VAL A 112 -5.97 3.34 -1.30
CA VAL A 112 -4.62 2.77 -1.22
C VAL A 112 -3.92 3.29 0.02
N ASN A 113 -3.46 2.37 0.85
CA ASN A 113 -2.75 2.66 2.08
C ASN A 113 -1.25 2.45 1.88
N LEU A 114 -0.48 3.54 2.01
CA LEU A 114 0.98 3.51 1.88
C LEU A 114 1.67 2.77 3.04
N ALA A 115 1.10 2.82 4.26
CA ALA A 115 1.71 2.25 5.45
C ALA A 115 1.58 0.73 5.50
N THR A 116 0.45 0.20 5.03
CA THR A 116 0.18 -1.25 4.96
C THR A 116 0.50 -1.85 3.59
N GLU A 117 0.84 -1.01 2.60
CA GLU A 117 1.07 -1.42 1.21
C GLU A 117 -0.12 -2.16 0.58
N LYS A 118 -1.33 -1.88 1.05
CA LYS A 118 -2.57 -2.50 0.58
C LYS A 118 -3.44 -1.51 -0.20
N ALA A 119 -4.09 -1.99 -1.24
CA ALA A 119 -5.22 -1.33 -1.87
C ALA A 119 -6.50 -2.11 -1.54
N VAL A 120 -7.49 -1.40 -1.03
CA VAL A 120 -8.85 -1.90 -0.80
C VAL A 120 -9.73 -1.35 -1.91
N VAL A 121 -10.22 -2.23 -2.76
CA VAL A 121 -11.02 -1.87 -3.93
C VAL A 121 -12.42 -2.44 -3.74
N VAL A 122 -13.41 -1.57 -3.64
CA VAL A 122 -14.82 -1.96 -3.63
C VAL A 122 -15.31 -2.00 -5.07
N VAL A 123 -15.81 -3.14 -5.50
CA VAL A 123 -16.31 -3.38 -6.85
C VAL A 123 -17.77 -3.80 -6.82
N ALA A 124 -18.51 -3.51 -7.88
CA ALA A 124 -19.83 -4.09 -8.05
C ALA A 124 -19.69 -5.60 -8.26
N GLY A 125 -20.41 -6.41 -7.49
CA GLY A 125 -20.23 -7.86 -7.42
C GLY A 125 -20.18 -8.53 -8.78
N GLY A 126 -19.08 -9.19 -9.07
CA GLY A 126 -18.81 -9.87 -10.34
C GLY A 126 -18.55 -8.97 -11.55
N ALA A 127 -18.43 -7.65 -11.39
CA ALA A 127 -18.13 -6.73 -12.48
C ALA A 127 -16.65 -6.70 -12.85
N VAL A 128 -15.76 -6.95 -11.88
CA VAL A 128 -14.29 -6.85 -12.05
C VAL A 128 -13.63 -8.06 -11.43
N THR A 129 -12.68 -8.64 -12.13
CA THR A 129 -11.88 -9.74 -11.57
C THR A 129 -10.63 -9.19 -10.88
N ARG A 130 -10.14 -9.92 -9.88
CA ARG A 130 -8.87 -9.61 -9.21
C ARG A 130 -7.72 -9.44 -10.22
N SER A 131 -7.67 -10.31 -11.24
CA SER A 131 -6.62 -10.26 -12.27
C SER A 131 -6.64 -8.97 -13.09
N THR A 132 -7.82 -8.40 -13.37
CA THR A 132 -7.95 -7.11 -14.06
C THR A 132 -7.39 -5.96 -13.22
N LEU A 133 -7.70 -5.94 -11.92
CA LEU A 133 -7.17 -4.94 -11.00
C LEU A 133 -5.63 -5.05 -10.86
N GLU A 134 -5.12 -6.29 -10.75
CA GLU A 134 -3.68 -6.54 -10.70
C GLU A 134 -2.96 -6.07 -11.98
N ALA A 135 -3.54 -6.34 -13.15
CA ALA A 135 -3.00 -5.86 -14.43
C ALA A 135 -2.97 -4.33 -14.51
N THR A 136 -4.04 -3.67 -14.02
CA THR A 136 -4.12 -2.21 -13.96
C THR A 136 -3.02 -1.62 -13.06
N VAL A 137 -2.81 -2.20 -11.87
CA VAL A 137 -1.74 -1.75 -10.97
C VAL A 137 -0.36 -1.94 -11.61
N ARG A 138 -0.11 -3.11 -12.25
CA ARG A 138 1.15 -3.36 -12.96
C ARG A 138 1.39 -2.38 -14.11
N ALA A 139 0.37 -1.98 -14.82
CA ALA A 139 0.47 -0.98 -15.90
C ALA A 139 0.90 0.40 -15.37
N THR A 140 0.64 0.72 -14.09
CA THR A 140 1.14 1.96 -13.47
C THR A 140 2.60 1.87 -13.00
N GLY A 141 3.24 0.70 -13.14
CA GLY A 141 4.64 0.48 -12.81
C GLY A 141 4.89 -0.06 -11.40
N TYR A 142 3.86 -0.57 -10.72
CA TYR A 142 3.98 -1.17 -9.38
C TYR A 142 3.75 -2.69 -9.44
N ALA A 143 4.39 -3.42 -8.52
CA ALA A 143 4.21 -4.85 -8.42
C ALA A 143 3.01 -5.20 -7.52
N VAL A 144 2.25 -6.23 -7.89
CA VAL A 144 1.21 -6.81 -7.04
C VAL A 144 1.66 -8.18 -6.59
N VAL A 145 1.67 -8.41 -5.29
CA VAL A 145 2.05 -9.68 -4.68
C VAL A 145 0.81 -10.56 -4.55
N LYS A 146 0.91 -11.81 -5.00
CA LYS A 146 -0.12 -12.81 -4.70
C LYS A 146 -0.07 -13.13 -3.20
N PRO A 147 -1.22 -13.29 -2.52
CA PRO A 147 -1.25 -13.81 -1.17
C PRO A 147 -0.55 -15.19 -1.18
N ALA A 148 0.60 -15.27 -0.53
CA ALA A 148 1.23 -16.56 -0.29
C ALA A 148 0.41 -17.30 0.79
N ALA A 149 0.31 -18.62 0.69
CA ALA A 149 -0.34 -19.49 1.67
C ALA A 149 0.42 -19.60 3.02
N SER A 150 1.42 -18.75 3.25
CA SER A 150 2.15 -18.62 4.52
C SER A 150 1.72 -17.34 5.25
N PRO A 151 1.85 -17.27 6.58
CA PRO A 151 1.42 -16.09 7.33
C PRO A 151 2.09 -14.84 6.76
N ALA A 152 1.28 -14.06 6.07
CA ALA A 152 1.70 -12.87 5.30
C ALA A 152 2.46 -11.83 6.17
N SER A 153 2.33 -11.92 7.49
CA SER A 153 3.01 -11.10 8.48
C SER A 153 4.53 -11.30 8.51
N ASP A 154 5.01 -12.54 8.46
CA ASP A 154 6.42 -12.85 8.67
C ASP A 154 7.25 -12.49 7.42
N VAL A 155 6.72 -12.77 6.23
CA VAL A 155 7.37 -12.40 4.95
C VAL A 155 7.41 -10.88 4.76
N ALA A 156 6.35 -10.17 5.13
CA ALA A 156 6.32 -8.71 5.07
C ALA A 156 7.32 -8.05 6.03
N GLU A 157 7.55 -8.66 7.20
CA GLU A 157 8.52 -8.18 8.17
C GLU A 157 9.95 -8.40 7.73
N GLU A 158 10.26 -9.58 7.24
CA GLU A 158 11.59 -9.93 6.74
C GLU A 158 12.00 -9.01 5.56
N ARG A 159 11.07 -8.71 4.66
CA ARG A 159 11.26 -7.73 3.58
C ARG A 159 11.52 -6.33 4.12
N ARG A 160 10.75 -5.91 5.11
CA ARG A 160 10.88 -4.60 5.74
C ARG A 160 12.19 -4.44 6.49
N GLU A 161 12.60 -5.45 7.26
CA GLU A 161 13.91 -5.45 7.91
C GLU A 161 15.05 -5.41 6.90
N THR A 162 14.90 -6.14 5.81
CA THR A 162 15.86 -6.13 4.71
C THR A 162 15.92 -4.76 4.06
N GLU A 163 14.78 -4.10 3.81
CA GLU A 163 14.74 -2.74 3.27
C GLU A 163 15.36 -1.72 4.23
N LEU A 164 15.08 -1.81 5.53
CA LEU A 164 15.71 -0.96 6.55
C LEU A 164 17.23 -1.14 6.59
N ARG A 165 17.74 -2.37 6.50
CA ARG A 165 19.17 -2.66 6.42
C ARG A 165 19.80 -2.07 5.16
N HIS A 166 19.14 -2.22 4.01
CA HIS A 166 19.58 -1.63 2.74
C HIS A 166 19.60 -0.09 2.80
N LEU A 167 18.57 0.54 3.37
CA LEU A 167 18.51 1.99 3.55
C LEU A 167 19.61 2.50 4.48
N ARG A 168 19.82 1.80 5.60
CA ARG A 168 20.88 2.14 6.56
C ARG A 168 22.26 2.05 5.91
N ASN A 169 22.54 0.96 5.19
CA ASN A 169 23.84 0.76 4.55
C ASN A 169 24.07 1.79 3.41
N ALA A 170 23.01 2.09 2.63
CA ALA A 170 23.08 3.13 1.60
C ALA A 170 23.32 4.51 2.21
N LEU A 171 22.62 4.84 3.31
CA LEU A 171 22.82 6.10 4.03
C LEU A 171 24.23 6.19 4.63
N ALA A 172 24.74 5.10 5.25
CA ALA A 172 26.07 5.08 5.81
C ALA A 172 27.14 5.33 4.74
N LEU A 173 27.05 4.64 3.60
CA LEU A 173 27.97 4.85 2.48
C LEU A 173 27.88 6.28 1.94
N ALA A 174 26.66 6.80 1.72
CA ALA A 174 26.45 8.16 1.27
C ALA A 174 27.04 9.18 2.26
N ALA A 175 26.80 9.02 3.57
CA ALA A 175 27.32 9.92 4.60
C ALA A 175 28.85 9.90 4.68
N VAL A 176 29.49 8.71 4.63
CA VAL A 176 30.94 8.55 4.66
C VAL A 176 31.60 9.26 3.48
N MET A 177 30.96 9.27 2.30
CA MET A 177 31.49 9.97 1.11
C MET A 177 31.14 11.46 1.09
N THR A 178 29.94 11.83 1.57
CA THR A 178 29.45 13.22 1.53
C THR A 178 30.09 14.09 2.60
N VAL A 179 30.35 13.55 3.80
CA VAL A 179 30.96 14.36 4.88
C VAL A 179 32.34 14.91 4.50
N PRO A 180 33.30 14.10 3.99
CA PRO A 180 34.58 14.66 3.51
C PRO A 180 34.38 15.67 2.39
N LEU A 181 33.51 15.37 1.43
CA LEU A 181 33.19 16.27 0.32
C LEU A 181 32.67 17.64 0.81
N PHE A 182 31.72 17.61 1.75
CA PHE A 182 31.16 18.81 2.37
C PHE A 182 32.21 19.61 3.15
N VAL A 183 33.10 18.93 3.90
CA VAL A 183 34.19 19.58 4.63
C VAL A 183 35.21 20.21 3.68
N MET A 184 35.52 19.52 2.58
CA MET A 184 36.45 20.05 1.57
C MET A 184 35.90 21.30 0.91
N GLU A 185 34.63 21.37 0.58
CA GLU A 185 34.02 22.52 -0.11
C GLU A 185 33.61 23.62 0.88
N MET A 186 32.69 23.33 1.80
CA MET A 186 32.19 24.32 2.75
C MET A 186 33.23 24.70 3.80
N GLY A 187 34.01 23.70 4.29
CA GLY A 187 35.09 23.97 5.23
C GLY A 187 36.16 24.87 4.63
N SER A 188 36.52 24.66 3.37
CA SER A 188 37.45 25.52 2.63
C SER A 188 36.95 26.94 2.45
N HIS A 189 35.62 27.07 2.28
CA HIS A 189 34.99 28.37 2.07
C HIS A 189 34.92 29.22 3.35
N TYR A 190 34.65 28.60 4.50
CA TYR A 190 34.42 29.30 5.77
C TYR A 190 35.61 29.31 6.71
N VAL A 191 36.56 28.37 6.54
CA VAL A 191 37.73 28.21 7.45
C VAL A 191 39.03 28.30 6.66
N PRO A 192 39.75 29.45 6.70
CA PRO A 192 40.99 29.64 5.95
C PRO A 192 42.05 28.57 6.16
N ALA A 193 42.18 28.06 7.40
CA ALA A 193 43.12 27.00 7.71
C ALA A 193 42.85 25.68 6.96
N ILE A 194 41.57 25.34 6.68
CA ILE A 194 41.21 24.20 5.86
C ILE A 194 41.55 24.45 4.40
N HIS A 195 41.27 25.64 3.92
CA HIS A 195 41.64 26.07 2.56
C HIS A 195 43.14 25.92 2.33
N ASP A 196 43.95 26.54 3.20
CA ASP A 196 45.40 26.54 3.08
C ASP A 196 45.96 25.09 3.15
N TRP A 197 45.40 24.29 4.05
CA TRP A 197 45.81 22.88 4.16
C TRP A 197 45.53 22.09 2.89
N ILE A 198 44.34 22.26 2.30
CA ILE A 198 43.95 21.62 1.03
C ILE A 198 44.84 22.08 -0.11
N MET A 199 45.08 23.38 -0.21
CA MET A 199 45.91 23.92 -1.27
C MET A 199 47.37 23.45 -1.19
N LEU A 200 47.95 23.37 0.04
CA LEU A 200 49.32 22.93 0.26
C LEU A 200 49.50 21.41 0.06
N ASN A 201 48.53 20.57 0.48
CA ASN A 201 48.72 19.14 0.52
C ASN A 201 48.04 18.40 -0.65
N ILE A 202 46.94 18.90 -1.17
CA ILE A 202 46.12 18.29 -2.22
C ILE A 202 46.27 19.00 -3.55
N GLY A 203 46.23 20.31 -3.53
CA GLY A 203 46.20 21.17 -4.70
C GLY A 203 44.82 21.27 -5.33
N MET A 204 44.56 22.37 -6.05
CA MET A 204 43.24 22.71 -6.63
C MET A 204 42.71 21.58 -7.55
N THR A 205 43.53 21.11 -8.49
CA THR A 205 43.12 20.13 -9.49
C THR A 205 42.78 18.78 -8.88
N ASN A 206 43.61 18.31 -7.95
CA ASN A 206 43.35 17.04 -7.29
C ASN A 206 42.10 17.10 -6.38
N ASN A 207 41.87 18.25 -5.74
CA ASN A 207 40.67 18.54 -4.97
C ASN A 207 39.40 18.34 -5.84
N LEU A 208 39.38 18.91 -7.04
CA LEU A 208 38.26 18.76 -7.98
C LEU A 208 38.04 17.27 -8.39
N TYR A 209 39.12 16.52 -8.65
CA TYR A 209 39.03 15.11 -8.99
C TYR A 209 38.51 14.25 -7.83
N ILE A 210 38.97 14.54 -6.60
CA ILE A 210 38.46 13.84 -5.40
C ILE A 210 36.96 14.13 -5.24
N GLN A 211 36.56 15.37 -5.34
CA GLN A 211 35.15 15.75 -5.27
C GLN A 211 34.30 15.06 -6.35
N PHE A 212 34.77 15.01 -7.59
CA PHE A 212 34.14 14.28 -8.69
C PHE A 212 33.91 12.80 -8.35
N VAL A 213 34.97 12.13 -7.86
CA VAL A 213 34.90 10.69 -7.52
C VAL A 213 33.91 10.45 -6.38
N LEU A 214 34.01 11.21 -5.30
CA LEU A 214 33.13 11.07 -4.13
C LEU A 214 31.66 11.31 -4.50
N ALA A 215 31.36 12.39 -5.23
CA ALA A 215 30.01 12.69 -5.66
C ALA A 215 29.46 11.63 -6.62
N THR A 216 30.27 11.14 -7.57
CA THR A 216 29.89 10.10 -8.52
C THR A 216 29.53 8.80 -7.79
N VAL A 217 30.32 8.40 -6.78
CA VAL A 217 30.03 7.23 -5.94
C VAL A 217 28.69 7.41 -5.20
N VAL A 218 28.43 8.60 -4.65
CA VAL A 218 27.16 8.88 -3.96
C VAL A 218 25.96 8.82 -4.93
N LEU A 219 26.06 9.45 -6.10
CA LEU A 219 24.96 9.51 -7.05
C LEU A 219 24.64 8.16 -7.67
N PHE A 220 25.65 7.46 -8.16
CA PHE A 220 25.48 6.21 -8.93
C PHE A 220 25.60 4.94 -8.08
N GLY A 221 26.00 5.05 -6.82
CA GLY A 221 25.91 4.00 -5.82
C GLY A 221 24.58 4.07 -5.07
N PRO A 222 24.56 4.62 -3.83
CA PRO A 222 23.34 4.70 -3.02
C PRO A 222 22.24 5.53 -3.66
N GLY A 223 22.56 6.54 -4.49
CA GLY A 223 21.63 7.41 -5.22
C GLY A 223 20.95 6.72 -6.42
N LEU A 224 21.50 5.62 -6.96
CA LEU A 224 21.00 4.95 -8.16
C LEU A 224 19.51 4.55 -8.06
N ARG A 225 19.01 4.32 -6.84
CA ARG A 225 17.61 4.03 -6.57
C ARG A 225 16.66 5.15 -7.01
N PHE A 226 17.10 6.41 -6.91
CA PHE A 226 16.33 7.57 -7.36
C PHE A 226 16.30 7.63 -8.89
N PHE A 227 17.41 7.34 -9.55
CA PHE A 227 17.49 7.28 -11.01
C PHE A 227 16.60 6.19 -11.60
N ARG A 228 16.62 4.97 -11.02
CA ARG A 228 15.78 3.86 -11.47
C ARG A 228 14.28 4.15 -11.40
N LYS A 229 13.84 4.99 -10.44
CA LYS A 229 12.42 5.37 -10.30
C LYS A 229 12.09 6.70 -10.99
N GLY A 230 12.97 7.70 -10.88
CA GLY A 230 12.74 9.05 -11.37
C GLY A 230 12.77 9.16 -12.88
N ILE A 231 13.72 8.51 -13.57
CA ILE A 231 13.82 8.58 -15.04
C ILE A 231 12.57 7.99 -15.72
N PRO A 232 12.10 6.77 -15.41
CA PRO A 232 10.87 6.25 -16.00
C PRO A 232 9.64 7.13 -15.75
N ASN A 233 9.53 7.72 -14.56
CA ASN A 233 8.43 8.63 -14.24
C ASN A 233 8.50 9.94 -15.02
N LEU A 234 9.70 10.44 -15.26
CA LEU A 234 9.92 11.64 -16.10
C LEU A 234 9.54 11.38 -17.55
N VAL A 235 9.98 10.25 -18.12
CA VAL A 235 9.65 9.84 -19.51
C VAL A 235 8.14 9.64 -19.69
N ARG A 236 7.44 9.12 -18.67
CA ARG A 236 5.98 8.94 -18.69
C ARG A 236 5.20 10.24 -18.43
N LEU A 237 5.85 11.40 -18.40
CA LEU A 237 5.24 12.70 -18.08
C LEU A 237 4.44 12.71 -16.77
N ALA A 238 4.87 11.93 -15.81
CA ALA A 238 4.29 11.82 -14.47
C ALA A 238 5.37 12.02 -13.41
N PRO A 239 6.02 13.22 -13.38
CA PRO A 239 7.12 13.50 -12.49
C PRO A 239 6.70 13.37 -11.02
N ASP A 240 7.58 12.84 -10.22
CA ASP A 240 7.46 12.70 -8.77
C ASP A 240 8.69 13.31 -8.07
N MET A 241 8.75 13.18 -6.75
CA MET A 241 9.90 13.63 -5.96
C MET A 241 11.22 13.00 -6.46
N ASN A 242 11.22 11.72 -6.89
CA ASN A 242 12.44 11.08 -7.40
C ASN A 242 12.89 11.72 -8.71
N SER A 243 11.95 12.12 -9.56
CA SER A 243 12.22 12.83 -10.82
C SER A 243 12.89 14.19 -10.58
N LEU A 244 12.42 14.93 -9.57
CA LEU A 244 13.00 16.21 -9.20
C LEU A 244 14.43 16.06 -8.65
N VAL A 245 14.64 15.05 -7.81
CA VAL A 245 15.97 14.71 -7.28
C VAL A 245 16.94 14.36 -8.42
N VAL A 246 16.53 13.51 -9.36
CA VAL A 246 17.35 13.12 -10.50
C VAL A 246 17.70 14.33 -11.35
N LEU A 247 16.73 15.19 -11.69
CA LEU A 247 16.97 16.40 -12.47
C LEU A 247 17.98 17.34 -11.78
N GLY A 248 17.73 17.66 -10.51
CA GLY A 248 18.58 18.60 -9.77
C GLY A 248 19.99 18.06 -9.56
N THR A 249 20.14 16.81 -9.13
CA THR A 249 21.45 16.20 -8.88
C THR A 249 22.22 15.93 -10.17
N SER A 250 21.54 15.55 -11.27
CA SER A 250 22.18 15.37 -12.58
C SER A 250 22.65 16.70 -13.15
N ALA A 251 21.87 17.78 -13.00
CA ALA A 251 22.26 19.10 -13.45
C ALA A 251 23.49 19.62 -12.67
N ALA A 252 23.47 19.50 -11.33
CA ALA A 252 24.58 19.90 -10.49
C ALA A 252 25.86 19.10 -10.78
N TRP A 253 25.74 17.77 -10.86
CA TRP A 253 26.86 16.90 -11.19
C TRP A 253 27.38 17.13 -12.62
N GLY A 254 26.48 17.21 -13.60
CA GLY A 254 26.85 17.39 -15.01
C GLY A 254 27.54 18.74 -15.26
N TYR A 255 27.03 19.83 -14.68
CA TYR A 255 27.69 21.13 -14.74
C TYR A 255 29.08 21.09 -14.09
N SER A 256 29.22 20.45 -12.94
CA SER A 256 30.50 20.30 -12.25
C SER A 256 31.50 19.46 -13.05
N VAL A 257 31.04 18.44 -13.77
CA VAL A 257 31.88 17.67 -14.69
C VAL A 257 32.43 18.57 -15.83
N VAL A 258 31.56 19.36 -16.45
CA VAL A 258 32.01 20.32 -17.49
C VAL A 258 32.99 21.32 -16.90
N SER A 259 32.71 21.88 -15.73
CA SER A 259 33.60 22.83 -15.04
C SER A 259 34.97 22.21 -14.70
N THR A 260 35.01 20.91 -14.36
CA THR A 260 36.25 20.21 -13.97
C THR A 260 37.08 19.78 -15.19
N PHE A 261 36.45 19.23 -16.25
CA PHE A 261 37.14 18.56 -17.34
C PHE A 261 37.21 19.43 -18.65
N ALA A 262 36.30 20.38 -18.79
CA ALA A 262 36.21 21.23 -19.97
C ALA A 262 35.90 22.70 -19.59
N PRO A 263 36.66 23.35 -18.66
CA PRO A 263 36.35 24.71 -18.20
C PRO A 263 36.35 25.75 -19.30
N ALA A 264 37.09 25.52 -20.40
CA ALA A 264 37.15 26.41 -21.54
C ALA A 264 35.82 26.54 -22.31
N VAL A 265 34.87 25.64 -22.13
CA VAL A 265 33.52 25.71 -22.73
C VAL A 265 32.61 26.66 -21.98
N LEU A 266 32.93 26.95 -20.72
CA LEU A 266 32.16 27.83 -19.86
C LEU A 266 32.60 29.27 -20.00
N PRO A 267 31.69 30.27 -19.84
CA PRO A 267 32.04 31.66 -19.81
C PRO A 267 33.05 31.96 -18.69
N SER A 268 33.91 32.92 -18.91
CA SER A 268 34.91 33.31 -17.90
C SER A 268 34.25 33.73 -16.58
N GLY A 269 34.74 33.18 -15.47
CA GLY A 269 34.22 33.47 -14.13
C GLY A 269 33.02 32.59 -13.68
N THR A 270 32.61 31.62 -14.48
CA THR A 270 31.48 30.73 -14.13
C THR A 270 31.91 29.29 -13.80
N SER A 271 33.19 28.99 -13.76
CA SER A 271 33.73 27.62 -13.50
C SER A 271 33.64 27.24 -12.02
N TYR A 272 32.42 27.19 -11.49
CA TYR A 272 32.14 26.68 -10.15
C TYR A 272 31.77 25.19 -10.21
N VAL A 273 31.91 24.49 -9.09
CA VAL A 273 31.48 23.10 -8.95
C VAL A 273 30.37 23.00 -7.88
N TYR A 274 29.47 22.02 -8.04
CA TYR A 274 28.31 21.76 -7.19
C TYR A 274 28.23 20.27 -6.80
N TYR A 275 29.41 19.59 -6.74
CA TYR A 275 29.49 18.17 -6.37
C TYR A 275 28.93 17.91 -4.97
N GLU A 276 29.26 18.81 -4.02
CA GLU A 276 28.78 18.70 -2.65
C GLU A 276 27.26 18.85 -2.57
N ALA A 277 26.67 19.78 -3.30
CA ALA A 277 25.25 20.01 -3.33
C ALA A 277 24.50 18.75 -3.83
N ALA A 278 24.99 18.15 -4.92
CA ALA A 278 24.41 16.92 -5.45
C ALA A 278 24.49 15.76 -4.43
N ALA A 279 25.64 15.57 -3.77
CA ALA A 279 25.85 14.51 -2.80
C ALA A 279 25.03 14.74 -1.51
N VAL A 280 24.97 15.99 -1.01
CA VAL A 280 24.19 16.36 0.18
C VAL A 280 22.70 16.12 -0.05
N ILE A 281 22.15 16.50 -1.22
CA ILE A 281 20.75 16.25 -1.56
C ILE A 281 20.44 14.75 -1.50
N VAL A 282 21.24 13.90 -2.13
CA VAL A 282 21.06 12.44 -2.10
C VAL A 282 21.11 11.90 -0.68
N THR A 283 22.09 12.34 0.11
CA THR A 283 22.30 11.87 1.49
C THR A 283 21.15 12.27 2.41
N LEU A 284 20.69 13.52 2.33
CA LEU A 284 19.57 14.00 3.16
C LEU A 284 18.25 13.32 2.78
N ILE A 285 18.02 13.03 1.51
CA ILE A 285 16.83 12.28 1.09
C ILE A 285 16.90 10.83 1.56
N LEU A 286 18.07 10.18 1.50
CA LEU A 286 18.27 8.86 2.07
C LEU A 286 18.04 8.84 3.58
N LEU A 287 18.50 9.87 4.29
CA LEU A 287 18.23 10.03 5.72
C LEU A 287 16.72 10.14 5.99
N GLY A 288 16.02 11.00 5.24
CA GLY A 288 14.58 11.15 5.34
C GLY A 288 13.85 9.82 5.11
N ARG A 289 14.24 9.06 4.08
CA ARG A 289 13.69 7.73 3.80
C ARG A 289 13.96 6.70 4.90
N TYR A 290 15.16 6.71 5.46
CA TYR A 290 15.49 5.83 6.58
C TYR A 290 14.65 6.16 7.82
N LEU A 291 14.51 7.45 8.16
CA LEU A 291 13.70 7.90 9.30
C LEU A 291 12.21 7.56 9.09
N GLU A 292 11.69 7.77 7.88
CA GLU A 292 10.32 7.40 7.50
C GLU A 292 10.08 5.88 7.66
N ALA A 293 10.96 5.05 7.08
CA ALA A 293 10.84 3.60 7.17
C ALA A 293 10.93 3.10 8.62
N ARG A 294 11.79 3.72 9.43
CA ARG A 294 11.91 3.41 10.87
C ARG A 294 10.66 3.81 11.66
N ALA A 295 10.07 4.98 11.37
CA ALA A 295 8.85 5.45 12.02
C ALA A 295 7.65 4.55 11.71
N LYS A 296 7.46 4.17 10.45
CA LYS A 296 6.42 3.23 10.01
C LYS A 296 6.50 1.88 10.73
N GLY A 297 7.71 1.43 11.14
CA GLY A 297 7.93 0.17 11.87
C GLY A 297 7.26 0.10 13.23
N ARG A 298 7.22 1.18 13.94
CA ARG A 298 6.63 1.24 15.29
C ARG A 298 5.12 1.10 15.29
N THR A 299 4.46 1.62 14.27
CA THR A 299 2.99 1.61 14.13
C THR A 299 2.45 0.22 13.82
N SER A 300 3.17 -0.59 13.03
CA SER A 300 2.80 -1.98 12.71
C SER A 300 2.91 -2.94 13.90
N GLN A 301 3.71 -2.64 14.92
CA GLN A 301 3.88 -3.53 16.07
C GLN A 301 2.60 -3.67 16.92
N ALA A 302 1.77 -2.64 16.99
CA ALA A 302 0.50 -2.71 17.73
C ALA A 302 -0.48 -3.69 17.04
N ILE A 303 -0.60 -3.62 15.71
CA ILE A 303 -1.44 -4.55 14.93
C ILE A 303 -0.92 -5.98 15.06
N LYS A 304 0.42 -6.18 15.02
CA LYS A 304 1.01 -7.50 15.21
C LYS A 304 0.70 -8.13 16.55
N ARG A 305 0.68 -7.35 17.61
CA ARG A 305 0.27 -7.86 18.91
C ARG A 305 -1.16 -8.39 18.89
N LEU A 306 -2.07 -7.74 18.17
CA LEU A 306 -3.44 -8.20 17.99
C LEU A 306 -3.51 -9.47 17.13
N VAL A 307 -2.79 -9.51 16.01
CA VAL A 307 -2.70 -10.71 15.14
C VAL A 307 -2.08 -11.89 15.91
N GLY A 308 -1.07 -11.63 16.74
CA GLY A 308 -0.42 -12.64 17.60
C GLY A 308 -1.32 -13.21 18.71
N LEU A 309 -2.52 -12.66 18.91
CA LEU A 309 -3.52 -13.25 19.84
C LEU A 309 -4.23 -14.47 19.24
N GLN A 310 -4.25 -14.62 17.91
CA GLN A 310 -4.90 -15.72 17.24
C GLN A 310 -3.96 -16.93 17.15
N PRO A 311 -4.35 -18.13 17.63
CA PRO A 311 -3.56 -19.32 17.47
C PRO A 311 -3.53 -19.76 15.99
N LYS A 312 -2.51 -20.50 15.58
CA LYS A 312 -2.35 -20.97 14.20
C LYS A 312 -3.19 -22.21 13.90
N THR A 313 -3.53 -22.99 14.93
CA THR A 313 -4.30 -24.24 14.84
C THR A 313 -5.45 -24.23 15.82
N ALA A 314 -6.45 -25.06 15.56
CA ALA A 314 -7.59 -25.31 16.45
C ALA A 314 -7.78 -26.83 16.61
N ARG A 315 -8.18 -27.25 17.81
CA ARG A 315 -8.52 -28.65 18.08
C ARG A 315 -10.01 -28.85 17.84
N VAL A 316 -10.33 -29.36 16.66
CA VAL A 316 -11.70 -29.56 16.19
C VAL A 316 -12.13 -31.02 16.46
N VAL A 317 -13.31 -31.22 17.02
CA VAL A 317 -13.90 -32.55 17.24
C VAL A 317 -14.85 -32.86 16.08
N ARG A 318 -14.45 -33.79 15.21
CA ARG A 318 -15.28 -34.30 14.12
C ARG A 318 -15.40 -35.82 14.26
N ASP A 319 -16.59 -36.34 14.09
CA ASP A 319 -16.89 -37.79 14.20
C ASP A 319 -16.36 -38.42 15.52
N GLY A 320 -16.39 -37.67 16.62
CA GLY A 320 -15.93 -38.13 17.94
C GLY A 320 -14.41 -38.15 18.13
N ALA A 321 -13.61 -37.75 17.13
CA ALA A 321 -12.16 -37.64 17.21
C ALA A 321 -11.72 -36.18 17.25
N ALA A 322 -10.78 -35.86 18.16
CA ALA A 322 -10.17 -34.51 18.20
C ALA A 322 -9.01 -34.44 17.20
N LEU A 323 -9.14 -33.58 16.23
CA LEU A 323 -8.15 -33.30 15.17
C LEU A 323 -7.58 -31.92 15.32
N GLU A 324 -6.28 -31.78 15.20
CA GLU A 324 -5.64 -30.46 15.15
C GLU A 324 -5.61 -29.98 13.70
N LEU A 325 -6.39 -28.92 13.41
CA LEU A 325 -6.52 -28.35 12.07
C LEU A 325 -5.94 -26.94 12.01
N PRO A 326 -5.33 -26.53 10.89
CA PRO A 326 -5.05 -25.11 10.61
C PRO A 326 -6.32 -24.28 10.72
N LEU A 327 -6.21 -23.06 11.25
CA LEU A 327 -7.37 -22.22 11.51
C LEU A 327 -8.19 -21.90 10.25
N GLU A 328 -7.55 -21.86 9.08
CA GLU A 328 -8.21 -21.62 7.79
C GLU A 328 -9.16 -22.78 7.36
N GLN A 329 -9.03 -23.94 7.98
CA GLN A 329 -9.86 -25.12 7.70
C GLN A 329 -11.04 -25.28 8.67
N VAL A 330 -11.13 -24.42 9.67
CA VAL A 330 -12.25 -24.38 10.62
C VAL A 330 -13.46 -23.75 9.95
N VAL A 331 -14.61 -24.41 10.05
CA VAL A 331 -15.89 -23.93 9.49
C VAL A 331 -16.92 -23.65 10.57
N VAL A 332 -17.91 -22.83 10.24
CA VAL A 332 -19.03 -22.57 11.14
C VAL A 332 -19.75 -23.88 11.46
N GLY A 333 -20.03 -24.14 12.75
CA GLY A 333 -20.63 -25.37 13.27
C GLY A 333 -19.62 -26.38 13.77
N ASP A 334 -18.32 -26.24 13.53
CA ASP A 334 -17.30 -27.10 14.12
C ASP A 334 -17.33 -27.03 15.65
N LEU A 335 -17.22 -28.18 16.32
CA LEU A 335 -17.03 -28.24 17.76
C LEU A 335 -15.54 -28.19 18.08
N ILE A 336 -15.15 -27.24 18.91
CA ILE A 336 -13.73 -26.93 19.23
C ILE A 336 -13.50 -27.15 20.72
N GLU A 337 -12.53 -28.02 21.05
CA GLU A 337 -12.10 -28.32 22.43
C GLU A 337 -11.03 -27.33 22.86
N ILE A 338 -11.22 -26.70 24.02
CA ILE A 338 -10.29 -25.74 24.64
C ILE A 338 -9.88 -26.23 26.03
N ARG A 339 -8.57 -26.30 26.24
CA ARG A 339 -7.97 -26.73 27.51
C ARG A 339 -7.50 -25.51 28.33
N PRO A 340 -7.22 -25.66 29.62
CA PRO A 340 -6.63 -24.62 30.43
C PRO A 340 -5.31 -24.13 29.81
N GLY A 341 -5.18 -22.79 29.67
CA GLY A 341 -4.03 -22.16 29.02
C GLY A 341 -4.14 -21.94 27.51
N ASP A 342 -5.08 -22.64 26.84
CA ASP A 342 -5.28 -22.47 25.41
C ASP A 342 -5.93 -21.12 25.08
N ARG A 343 -5.67 -20.64 23.88
CA ARG A 343 -6.37 -19.48 23.30
C ARG A 343 -7.58 -19.95 22.51
N VAL A 344 -8.69 -19.24 22.63
CA VAL A 344 -9.89 -19.46 21.81
C VAL A 344 -9.57 -19.07 20.36
N PRO A 345 -9.69 -19.99 19.38
CA PRO A 345 -9.24 -19.75 18.01
C PRO A 345 -10.20 -18.90 17.17
N VAL A 346 -11.51 -19.06 17.38
CA VAL A 346 -12.59 -18.40 16.63
C VAL A 346 -13.74 -18.04 17.57
N ASP A 347 -14.71 -17.25 17.12
CA ASP A 347 -15.87 -16.91 17.94
C ASP A 347 -16.88 -18.05 17.93
N GLY A 348 -17.57 -18.25 19.06
CA GLY A 348 -18.54 -19.32 19.16
C GLY A 348 -19.39 -19.25 20.42
N VAL A 349 -20.17 -20.33 20.63
CA VAL A 349 -21.04 -20.49 21.80
C VAL A 349 -20.68 -21.80 22.52
N VAL A 350 -20.51 -21.73 23.85
CA VAL A 350 -20.16 -22.88 24.68
C VAL A 350 -21.23 -23.95 24.56
N ALA A 351 -20.82 -25.13 24.12
CA ALA A 351 -21.70 -26.32 23.96
C ALA A 351 -21.64 -27.25 25.17
N ALA A 352 -20.47 -27.40 25.82
CA ALA A 352 -20.29 -28.26 26.98
C ALA A 352 -19.14 -27.76 27.86
N GLY A 353 -19.24 -28.01 29.17
CA GLY A 353 -18.24 -27.59 30.15
C GLY A 353 -18.45 -26.16 30.65
N GLU A 354 -17.53 -25.71 31.51
CA GLU A 354 -17.48 -24.34 32.01
C GLU A 354 -16.03 -23.95 32.30
N SER A 355 -15.72 -22.66 32.16
CA SER A 355 -14.41 -22.14 32.51
C SER A 355 -14.45 -20.63 32.87
N HIS A 356 -13.30 -20.12 33.30
CA HIS A 356 -13.02 -18.69 33.40
C HIS A 356 -12.12 -18.27 32.23
N ILE A 357 -12.59 -17.32 31.44
CA ILE A 357 -11.90 -16.84 30.25
C ILE A 357 -11.40 -15.42 30.51
N ASP A 358 -10.14 -15.19 30.25
CA ASP A 358 -9.52 -13.87 30.28
C ASP A 358 -9.81 -13.15 28.96
N GLU A 359 -10.71 -12.19 29.02
CA GLU A 359 -11.12 -11.34 27.90
C GLU A 359 -10.46 -9.94 27.95
N SER A 360 -9.49 -9.73 28.84
CA SER A 360 -8.85 -8.41 29.07
C SER A 360 -8.24 -7.81 27.83
N MET A 361 -7.79 -8.62 26.90
CA MET A 361 -7.19 -8.18 25.62
C MET A 361 -8.23 -7.52 24.68
N ILE A 362 -9.52 -7.80 24.89
CA ILE A 362 -10.64 -7.30 24.06
C ILE A 362 -11.49 -6.30 24.85
N SER A 363 -11.90 -6.66 26.05
CA SER A 363 -12.77 -5.85 26.90
C SER A 363 -12.03 -4.79 27.73
N GLY A 364 -10.74 -5.01 28.01
CA GLY A 364 -9.95 -4.20 28.95
C GLY A 364 -10.18 -4.55 30.44
N GLU A 365 -11.13 -5.43 30.75
CA GLU A 365 -11.46 -5.83 32.12
C GLU A 365 -10.46 -6.89 32.63
N PRO A 366 -9.77 -6.65 33.76
CA PRO A 366 -8.69 -7.52 34.22
C PRO A 366 -9.17 -8.84 34.86
N LEU A 367 -10.45 -8.94 35.22
CA LEU A 367 -11.00 -10.14 35.87
C LEU A 367 -11.49 -11.16 34.83
N PRO A 368 -11.08 -12.44 34.94
CA PRO A 368 -11.60 -13.48 34.08
C PRO A 368 -13.11 -13.67 34.23
N VAL A 369 -13.81 -13.78 33.11
CA VAL A 369 -15.27 -13.94 33.06
C VAL A 369 -15.62 -15.43 33.06
N ARG A 370 -16.55 -15.83 33.90
CA ARG A 370 -17.07 -17.21 33.90
C ARG A 370 -17.97 -17.43 32.69
N LYS A 371 -17.68 -18.49 31.91
CA LYS A 371 -18.48 -18.92 30.75
C LYS A 371 -19.05 -20.32 31.00
N ARG A 372 -20.33 -20.46 30.69
CA ARG A 372 -21.12 -21.69 30.83
C ARG A 372 -21.77 -22.06 29.49
N VAL A 373 -22.40 -23.22 29.43
CA VAL A 373 -23.15 -23.62 28.24
C VAL A 373 -24.17 -22.57 27.84
N GLY A 374 -24.12 -22.16 26.57
CA GLY A 374 -24.94 -21.10 25.99
C GLY A 374 -24.29 -19.71 25.99
N ASP A 375 -23.16 -19.52 26.68
CA ASP A 375 -22.45 -18.22 26.67
C ASP A 375 -21.57 -18.08 25.44
N GLU A 376 -21.44 -16.85 24.95
CA GLU A 376 -20.57 -16.51 23.83
C GLU A 376 -19.09 -16.46 24.28
N VAL A 377 -18.19 -16.96 23.41
CA VAL A 377 -16.74 -16.88 23.53
C VAL A 377 -16.15 -16.19 22.31
N VAL A 378 -15.13 -15.38 22.53
CA VAL A 378 -14.51 -14.57 21.48
C VAL A 378 -13.10 -15.05 21.17
N GLY A 379 -12.77 -15.15 19.88
CA GLY A 379 -11.45 -15.55 19.40
C GLY A 379 -10.35 -14.59 19.89
N GLY A 380 -9.19 -15.17 20.28
CA GLY A 380 -8.04 -14.43 20.83
C GLY A 380 -8.02 -14.33 22.36
N THR A 381 -9.12 -14.68 23.06
CA THR A 381 -9.18 -14.73 24.53
C THR A 381 -8.46 -15.97 25.08
N ILE A 382 -8.11 -15.97 26.37
CA ILE A 382 -7.31 -17.04 26.99
C ILE A 382 -8.15 -17.78 28.03
N ASN A 383 -8.25 -19.10 27.85
CA ASN A 383 -8.87 -19.98 28.83
C ASN A 383 -7.97 -20.17 30.07
N ARG A 384 -8.50 -19.94 31.27
CA ARG A 384 -7.70 -19.96 32.50
C ARG A 384 -7.80 -21.28 33.28
N THR A 385 -8.99 -21.79 33.53
CA THR A 385 -9.16 -22.84 34.57
C THR A 385 -9.73 -24.16 34.08
N GLY A 386 -10.94 -24.17 33.48
CA GLY A 386 -11.65 -25.35 33.04
C GLY A 386 -11.34 -25.78 31.62
N ALA A 387 -11.78 -26.99 31.26
CA ALA A 387 -11.88 -27.40 29.86
C ALA A 387 -13.33 -27.26 29.39
N PHE A 388 -13.54 -26.79 28.19
CA PHE A 388 -14.85 -26.62 27.60
C PHE A 388 -14.81 -26.89 26.09
N THR A 389 -15.97 -27.20 25.52
CA THR A 389 -16.15 -27.32 24.08
C THR A 389 -17.17 -26.28 23.62
N PHE A 390 -16.91 -25.64 22.53
CA PHE A 390 -17.80 -24.62 21.95
C PHE A 390 -18.04 -24.89 20.46
N ALA A 391 -19.18 -24.44 19.95
CA ALA A 391 -19.52 -24.50 18.54
C ALA A 391 -19.09 -23.17 17.88
N ALA A 392 -18.33 -23.25 16.80
CA ALA A 392 -17.90 -22.07 16.03
C ALA A 392 -19.10 -21.38 15.38
N THR A 393 -19.28 -20.09 15.62
CA THR A 393 -20.36 -19.27 15.02
C THR A 393 -19.82 -18.29 13.97
N LYS A 394 -18.57 -17.80 14.16
CA LYS A 394 -17.90 -16.92 13.19
C LYS A 394 -16.46 -17.38 13.02
N VAL A 395 -16.01 -17.45 11.78
CA VAL A 395 -14.67 -17.93 11.41
C VAL A 395 -13.98 -16.94 10.47
N GLY A 396 -12.66 -17.01 10.38
CA GLY A 396 -11.88 -16.22 9.43
C GLY A 396 -12.08 -14.70 9.59
N ALA A 397 -12.48 -14.06 8.52
CA ALA A 397 -12.67 -12.60 8.47
C ALA A 397 -13.86 -12.09 9.29
N ASP A 398 -14.80 -12.95 9.66
CA ASP A 398 -16.03 -12.54 10.34
C ASP A 398 -15.89 -12.53 11.88
N THR A 399 -14.76 -13.00 12.42
CA THR A 399 -14.47 -12.96 13.85
C THR A 399 -14.34 -11.52 14.37
N VAL A 400 -14.71 -11.29 15.64
CA VAL A 400 -14.61 -9.98 16.32
C VAL A 400 -13.16 -9.47 16.27
N LEU A 401 -12.18 -10.32 16.54
CA LEU A 401 -10.77 -9.96 16.47
C LEU A 401 -10.36 -9.51 15.07
N ALA A 402 -10.79 -10.23 14.01
CA ALA A 402 -10.52 -9.82 12.63
C ALA A 402 -11.19 -8.48 12.27
N GLN A 403 -12.38 -8.21 12.80
CA GLN A 403 -13.06 -6.91 12.63
C GLN A 403 -12.31 -5.78 13.33
N ILE A 404 -11.83 -6.00 14.57
CA ILE A 404 -11.01 -5.02 15.31
C ILE A 404 -9.72 -4.72 14.53
N ILE A 405 -9.02 -5.75 14.03
CA ILE A 405 -7.80 -5.55 13.23
C ILE A 405 -8.11 -4.69 12.00
N ARG A 406 -9.18 -4.99 11.25
CA ARG A 406 -9.59 -4.18 10.09
C ARG A 406 -9.93 -2.74 10.45
N MET A 407 -10.64 -2.50 11.57
CA MET A 407 -10.94 -1.14 12.02
C MET A 407 -9.69 -0.36 12.36
N VAL A 408 -8.71 -0.99 13.02
CA VAL A 408 -7.42 -0.36 13.35
C VAL A 408 -6.62 -0.10 12.07
N GLU A 409 -6.57 -1.05 11.13
CA GLU A 409 -5.92 -0.87 9.82
C GLU A 409 -6.57 0.29 9.03
N ALA A 410 -7.90 0.36 8.99
CA ALA A 410 -8.64 1.43 8.32
C ALA A 410 -8.40 2.80 8.99
N ALA A 411 -8.41 2.86 10.32
CA ALA A 411 -8.14 4.10 11.06
C ALA A 411 -6.71 4.60 10.83
N GLN A 412 -5.72 3.69 10.78
CA GLN A 412 -4.33 4.02 10.50
C GLN A 412 -4.08 4.33 9.02
N GLY A 413 -4.90 3.78 8.14
CA GLY A 413 -4.82 3.97 6.68
C GLY A 413 -5.55 5.20 6.17
N SER A 414 -6.36 5.86 6.99
CA SER A 414 -7.04 7.09 6.59
C SER A 414 -6.02 8.18 6.26
N LYS A 415 -6.13 8.77 5.06
CA LYS A 415 -5.28 9.88 4.65
C LYS A 415 -5.49 11.05 5.62
N LEU A 416 -4.43 11.47 6.27
CA LEU A 416 -4.46 12.72 7.02
C LEU A 416 -4.78 13.87 6.04
N PRO A 417 -5.67 14.81 6.40
CA PRO A 417 -6.00 15.97 5.55
C PRO A 417 -4.77 16.72 5.05
N ILE A 418 -3.72 16.77 5.86
CA ILE A 418 -2.44 17.41 5.52
C ILE A 418 -1.72 16.66 4.39
N GLN A 419 -1.82 15.33 4.30
CA GLN A 419 -1.22 14.57 3.20
C GLN A 419 -1.89 14.87 1.87
N ALA A 420 -3.22 14.99 1.86
CA ALA A 420 -3.97 15.39 0.67
C ALA A 420 -3.59 16.81 0.19
N LEU A 421 -3.32 17.72 1.12
CA LEU A 421 -2.83 19.07 0.82
C LEU A 421 -1.43 19.02 0.21
N VAL A 422 -0.50 18.27 0.81
CA VAL A 422 0.88 18.10 0.31
C VAL A 422 0.86 17.48 -1.10
N ASP A 423 0.01 16.49 -1.36
CA ASP A 423 -0.14 15.89 -2.69
C ASP A 423 -0.58 16.92 -3.74
N LYS A 424 -1.57 17.75 -3.38
CA LYS A 424 -2.07 18.80 -4.27
C LYS A 424 -0.99 19.85 -4.56
N VAL A 425 -0.23 20.26 -3.53
CA VAL A 425 0.88 21.22 -3.68
C VAL A 425 1.98 20.61 -4.55
N THR A 426 2.40 19.39 -4.30
CA THR A 426 3.47 18.69 -5.05
C THR A 426 3.09 18.51 -6.52
N ALA A 427 1.84 18.17 -6.81
CA ALA A 427 1.34 17.98 -8.18
C ALA A 427 1.44 19.25 -9.05
N TRP A 428 1.39 20.43 -8.43
CA TRP A 428 1.57 21.71 -9.13
C TRP A 428 3.02 22.21 -9.05
N PHE A 429 3.67 22.04 -7.91
CA PHE A 429 5.02 22.56 -7.63
C PHE A 429 6.08 21.95 -8.56
N VAL A 430 6.05 20.62 -8.75
CA VAL A 430 7.08 19.92 -9.56
C VAL A 430 7.05 20.38 -11.03
N PRO A 431 5.89 20.41 -11.73
CA PRO A 431 5.84 20.98 -13.08
C PRO A 431 6.25 22.46 -13.16
N ALA A 432 5.88 23.26 -12.16
CA ALA A 432 6.26 24.67 -12.12
C ALA A 432 7.77 24.85 -12.02
N VAL A 433 8.45 24.11 -11.13
CA VAL A 433 9.93 24.17 -10.99
C VAL A 433 10.61 23.73 -12.29
N ILE A 434 10.15 22.65 -12.92
CA ILE A 434 10.69 22.20 -14.21
C ILE A 434 10.48 23.27 -15.28
N GLY A 435 9.31 23.89 -15.32
CA GLY A 435 9.03 24.99 -16.26
C GLY A 435 9.94 26.20 -16.07
N VAL A 436 10.14 26.64 -14.83
CA VAL A 436 11.07 27.74 -14.50
C VAL A 436 12.51 27.38 -14.87
N ALA A 437 12.95 26.16 -14.54
CA ALA A 437 14.29 25.68 -14.91
C ALA A 437 14.51 25.66 -16.43
N ALA A 438 13.52 25.19 -17.19
CA ALA A 438 13.57 25.17 -18.65
C ALA A 438 13.60 26.60 -19.23
N LEU A 439 12.78 27.53 -18.71
CA LEU A 439 12.78 28.94 -19.11
C LEU A 439 14.11 29.60 -18.81
N THR A 440 14.67 29.35 -17.64
CA THR A 440 16.00 29.87 -17.27
C THR A 440 17.07 29.35 -18.23
N PHE A 441 17.05 28.04 -18.53
CA PHE A 441 18.01 27.44 -19.46
C PHE A 441 17.91 28.03 -20.90
N VAL A 442 16.68 28.32 -21.36
CA VAL A 442 16.47 28.94 -22.71
C VAL A 442 16.86 30.41 -22.71
N ALA A 443 16.69 31.12 -21.58
CA ALA A 443 17.00 32.54 -21.48
C ALA A 443 18.51 32.84 -21.39
N TRP A 444 19.31 31.90 -20.94
CA TRP A 444 20.78 31.95 -20.83
C TRP A 444 21.46 31.06 -21.86
#